data_3b3186b85d03361e93bd807bc9f34ee6
#
_entry.id   3b3186b85d03361e93bd807bc9f34ee6
#
_cell.length_a   1.000
_cell.length_b   1.000
_cell.length_c   1.000
_cell.angle_alpha   90.00
_cell.angle_beta   90.00
_cell.angle_gamma   90.00
#
_symmetry.space_group_name_H-M   'P 1'
#
loop_
_entity.id
_entity.type
_entity.pdbx_description
1 polymer ?
#
loop_
_entity_poly.entity_id
_entity_poly.type
_entity_poly.pdbx_seq_one_letter_code
_entity_poly.pdbx_strand_id
1 'polypeptide(L)'
;VFATVGLVVVAQQHSSDKLDTPLSQVTFVVIDVETTGGSPVTCSLTEVAAARYRGGELLGTYQTFVRPDQRIPPFITTLTGISDAMVADAPRVGEMLPSFLEFVGGAVLVGHNLRFDRSFLDRALTSTGRDPLANACVDTLALARRLVRDQVPDCKLGTLSACLRLPHRSSHRAMADVLATGDLLHALLERAGSFGILGLEELLNLPRLLGHPQAAKLRLTVRLPHRTGVYWFTDAAGHVLTVGRAADLQARVRAYFTGDGGRKVGRLLRQLDAVHHRVCPDSLAAADLERRLIQAWSPPFNQVGNVNQVGKVQRLRSRPSSAPSSPSSGRSAS
;
A
#
# COMPACT_ATOMS: atom_id res chain seq x y z
N VAL A 1 51.93 0.03 17.29
CA VAL A 1 51.40 -0.33 15.97
C VAL A 1 49.91 -0.50 16.15
N PHE A 2 49.14 0.54 15.90
CA PHE A 2 47.68 0.50 15.97
C PHE A 2 47.15 0.23 14.55
N ALA A 3 46.45 -0.92 14.40
CA ALA A 3 45.72 -1.22 13.17
C ALA A 3 44.31 -0.62 13.26
N THR A 4 44.04 0.37 12.42
CA THR A 4 42.71 0.98 12.21
C THR A 4 41.86 0.01 11.37
N VAL A 5 40.85 -0.61 11.99
CA VAL A 5 39.84 -1.38 11.26
C VAL A 5 38.83 -0.42 10.65
N GLY A 6 38.93 -0.23 9.35
CA GLY A 6 37.95 0.53 8.58
C GLY A 6 36.62 -0.22 8.50
N LEU A 7 35.58 0.39 9.07
CA LEU A 7 34.21 -0.08 8.94
C LEU A 7 33.73 0.23 7.51
N VAL A 8 33.71 -0.78 6.65
CA VAL A 8 33.08 -0.66 5.33
C VAL A 8 31.57 -0.76 5.53
N VAL A 9 30.90 0.39 5.52
CA VAL A 9 29.44 0.43 5.39
C VAL A 9 29.10 0.01 3.97
N VAL A 10 28.70 -1.23 3.81
CA VAL A 10 28.10 -1.73 2.57
C VAL A 10 26.71 -1.13 2.49
N ALA A 11 26.58 -0.02 1.74
CA ALA A 11 25.29 0.46 1.29
C ALA A 11 24.66 -0.65 0.43
N GLN A 12 23.62 -1.30 0.95
CA GLN A 12 22.79 -2.19 0.16
C GLN A 12 22.13 -1.36 -0.94
N GLN A 13 22.72 -1.40 -2.13
CA GLN A 13 22.04 -1.01 -3.34
C GLN A 13 20.85 -1.94 -3.51
N HIS A 14 19.66 -1.44 -3.23
CA HIS A 14 18.42 -2.12 -3.64
C HIS A 14 18.40 -2.15 -5.16
N SER A 15 18.76 -3.28 -5.73
CA SER A 15 18.60 -3.54 -7.15
C SER A 15 17.09 -3.53 -7.48
N SER A 16 16.67 -2.52 -8.22
CA SER A 16 15.28 -2.21 -8.59
C SER A 16 14.70 -3.12 -9.70
N ASP A 17 15.08 -4.39 -9.75
CA ASP A 17 14.61 -5.36 -10.75
C ASP A 17 13.84 -6.56 -10.17
N LYS A 18 13.40 -6.50 -8.91
CA LYS A 18 12.44 -7.49 -8.40
C LYS A 18 11.04 -7.01 -8.75
N LEU A 19 10.42 -7.66 -9.74
CA LEU A 19 8.97 -7.59 -9.93
C LEU A 19 8.28 -7.83 -8.59
N ASP A 20 7.34 -6.97 -8.23
CA ASP A 20 6.55 -7.09 -7.00
C ASP A 20 5.91 -8.48 -6.94
N THR A 21 5.96 -9.14 -5.78
CA THR A 21 5.40 -10.49 -5.62
C THR A 21 3.89 -10.45 -5.83
N PRO A 22 3.33 -11.18 -6.82
CA PRO A 22 1.88 -11.23 -7.04
C PRO A 22 1.13 -11.68 -5.79
N LEU A 23 0.03 -11.01 -5.44
CA LEU A 23 -0.74 -11.31 -4.23
C LEU A 23 -1.22 -12.77 -4.16
N SER A 24 -1.47 -13.42 -5.31
CA SER A 24 -1.82 -14.84 -5.40
C SER A 24 -0.69 -15.78 -4.97
N GLN A 25 0.56 -15.32 -4.97
CA GLN A 25 1.73 -16.08 -4.55
C GLN A 25 2.19 -15.76 -3.13
N VAL A 26 1.62 -14.72 -2.53
CA VAL A 26 1.94 -14.33 -1.15
C VAL A 26 1.27 -15.30 -0.18
N THR A 27 2.05 -15.76 0.79
CA THR A 27 1.49 -16.46 1.96
C THR A 27 1.15 -15.44 3.03
N PHE A 28 -0.13 -15.38 3.39
CA PHE A 28 -0.63 -14.56 4.49
C PHE A 28 -0.89 -15.45 5.71
N VAL A 29 -0.54 -14.96 6.89
CA VAL A 29 -0.96 -15.57 8.17
C VAL A 29 -1.77 -14.54 8.92
N VAL A 30 -3.07 -14.80 9.00
CA VAL A 30 -4.00 -14.00 9.80
C VAL A 30 -3.85 -14.41 11.25
N ILE A 31 -3.68 -13.46 12.15
CA ILE A 31 -3.52 -13.68 13.59
C ILE A 31 -4.54 -12.89 14.38
N ASP A 32 -4.92 -13.42 15.52
CA ASP A 32 -5.71 -12.75 16.54
C ASP A 32 -5.33 -13.30 17.92
N VAL A 33 -5.39 -12.47 18.95
CA VAL A 33 -5.08 -12.86 20.33
C VAL A 33 -6.14 -12.37 21.31
N GLU A 34 -6.46 -13.24 22.27
CA GLU A 34 -7.23 -12.83 23.46
C GLU A 34 -6.29 -12.62 24.64
N THR A 35 -6.64 -11.68 25.50
CA THR A 35 -5.75 -11.19 26.56
C THR A 35 -6.49 -10.94 27.86
N THR A 36 -5.77 -10.81 28.96
CA THR A 36 -6.36 -10.40 30.25
C THR A 36 -6.69 -8.90 30.35
N GLY A 37 -6.42 -8.12 29.27
CA GLY A 37 -6.68 -6.68 29.19
C GLY A 37 -5.90 -5.97 28.10
N GLY A 38 -5.97 -4.63 28.03
CA GLY A 38 -5.52 -3.85 26.87
C GLY A 38 -4.03 -3.51 26.79
N SER A 39 -3.23 -3.79 27.82
CA SER A 39 -1.83 -3.36 27.87
C SER A 39 -0.85 -4.53 27.85
N PRO A 40 0.03 -4.64 26.84
CA PRO A 40 1.02 -5.74 26.79
C PRO A 40 2.07 -5.68 27.91
N VAL A 41 2.15 -4.55 28.64
CA VAL A 41 3.08 -4.40 29.78
C VAL A 41 2.53 -5.05 31.06
N THR A 42 1.21 -4.98 31.25
CA THR A 42 0.54 -5.39 32.52
C THR A 42 -0.44 -6.54 32.35
N CYS A 43 -0.72 -6.95 31.10
CA CYS A 43 -1.67 -8.01 30.80
C CYS A 43 -1.00 -9.15 30.03
N SER A 44 -1.58 -10.34 30.11
CA SER A 44 -1.06 -11.58 29.52
C SER A 44 -1.95 -12.08 28.39
N LEU A 45 -1.39 -12.90 27.49
CA LEU A 45 -2.13 -13.67 26.51
C LEU A 45 -2.96 -14.77 27.20
N THR A 46 -4.17 -15.03 26.68
CA THR A 46 -5.06 -16.12 27.11
C THR A 46 -5.42 -17.08 25.99
N GLU A 47 -5.48 -16.61 24.77
CA GLU A 47 -5.66 -17.43 23.56
C GLU A 47 -4.85 -16.82 22.42
N VAL A 48 -4.28 -17.67 21.56
CA VAL A 48 -3.62 -17.25 20.30
C VAL A 48 -4.17 -18.12 19.18
N ALA A 49 -4.61 -17.50 18.11
CA ALA A 49 -5.05 -18.19 16.91
C ALA A 49 -4.39 -17.60 15.66
N ALA A 50 -4.21 -18.47 14.67
CA ALA A 50 -3.74 -18.06 13.35
C ALA A 50 -4.32 -18.95 12.25
N ALA A 51 -4.48 -18.38 11.04
CA ALA A 51 -4.85 -19.12 9.84
C ALA A 51 -3.94 -18.72 8.69
N ARG A 52 -3.42 -19.71 7.96
CA ARG A 52 -2.51 -19.51 6.84
C ARG A 52 -3.27 -19.61 5.52
N TYR A 53 -3.12 -18.59 4.68
CA TYR A 53 -3.75 -18.50 3.37
C TYR A 53 -2.71 -18.29 2.27
N ARG A 54 -2.99 -18.85 1.08
CA ARG A 54 -2.25 -18.55 -0.14
C ARG A 54 -3.15 -18.75 -1.35
N GLY A 55 -3.15 -17.81 -2.29
CA GLY A 55 -3.99 -17.90 -3.49
C GLY A 55 -5.50 -17.96 -3.19
N GLY A 56 -5.95 -17.48 -2.03
CA GLY A 56 -7.33 -17.57 -1.56
C GLY A 56 -7.67 -18.84 -0.79
N GLU A 57 -6.78 -19.83 -0.74
CA GLU A 57 -7.01 -21.12 -0.06
C GLU A 57 -6.51 -21.08 1.39
N LEU A 58 -7.28 -21.67 2.31
CA LEU A 58 -6.89 -21.93 3.68
C LEU A 58 -5.97 -23.15 3.72
N LEU A 59 -4.70 -22.95 4.07
CA LEU A 59 -3.68 -24.02 4.11
C LEU A 59 -3.56 -24.70 5.47
N GLY A 60 -4.04 -24.07 6.53
CA GLY A 60 -4.01 -24.62 7.88
C GLY A 60 -4.34 -23.58 8.93
N THR A 61 -4.57 -24.06 10.14
CA THR A 61 -4.90 -23.24 11.30
C THR A 61 -4.02 -23.61 12.49
N TYR A 62 -3.81 -22.64 13.37
CA TYR A 62 -3.13 -22.79 14.65
C TYR A 62 -4.02 -22.16 15.72
N GLN A 63 -4.25 -22.85 16.83
CA GLN A 63 -5.01 -22.33 17.96
C GLN A 63 -4.52 -22.97 19.24
N THR A 64 -4.32 -22.14 20.27
CA THR A 64 -4.00 -22.63 21.60
C THR A 64 -4.45 -21.64 22.66
N PHE A 65 -4.92 -22.14 23.80
CA PHE A 65 -4.97 -21.33 24.99
C PHE A 65 -3.55 -21.09 25.52
N VAL A 66 -3.38 -20.01 26.25
CA VAL A 66 -2.14 -19.65 26.91
C VAL A 66 -2.44 -19.41 28.38
N ARG A 67 -1.69 -20.05 29.26
CA ARG A 67 -1.81 -19.85 30.71
C ARG A 67 -1.24 -18.48 31.10
N PRO A 68 -2.08 -17.53 31.54
CA PRO A 68 -1.60 -16.22 31.97
C PRO A 68 -0.92 -16.30 33.35
N ASP A 69 -0.06 -15.30 33.64
CA ASP A 69 0.59 -15.19 34.95
C ASP A 69 -0.34 -14.58 36.04
N GLN A 70 -1.50 -14.08 35.62
CA GLN A 70 -2.49 -13.42 36.47
C GLN A 70 -3.90 -13.97 36.21
N ARG A 71 -4.82 -13.78 37.16
CA ARG A 71 -6.22 -14.14 36.95
C ARG A 71 -6.85 -13.33 35.84
N ILE A 72 -7.76 -13.96 35.10
CA ILE A 72 -8.56 -13.30 34.07
C ILE A 72 -9.62 -12.44 34.75
N PRO A 73 -9.67 -11.11 34.48
CA PRO A 73 -10.69 -10.25 35.04
C PRO A 73 -12.10 -10.69 34.62
N PRO A 74 -13.12 -10.63 35.51
CA PRO A 74 -14.49 -11.09 35.20
C PRO A 74 -15.08 -10.46 33.94
N PHE A 75 -14.79 -9.18 33.67
CA PHE A 75 -15.30 -8.51 32.46
C PHE A 75 -14.67 -9.08 31.18
N ILE A 76 -13.39 -9.52 31.20
CA ILE A 76 -12.73 -10.21 30.08
C ILE A 76 -13.36 -11.58 29.87
N THR A 77 -13.62 -12.34 30.97
CA THR A 77 -14.32 -13.62 30.88
C THR A 77 -15.72 -13.43 30.26
N THR A 78 -16.42 -12.37 30.61
CA THR A 78 -17.74 -12.05 30.04
C THR A 78 -17.61 -11.71 28.53
N LEU A 79 -16.54 -11.01 28.12
CA LEU A 79 -16.32 -10.58 26.74
C LEU A 79 -15.89 -11.75 25.83
N THR A 80 -14.92 -12.55 26.29
CA THR A 80 -14.25 -13.58 25.48
C THR A 80 -14.79 -14.99 25.71
N GLY A 81 -15.50 -15.19 26.83
CA GLY A 81 -15.93 -16.50 27.31
C GLY A 81 -14.79 -17.36 27.89
N ILE A 82 -13.55 -16.81 27.97
CA ILE A 82 -12.39 -17.53 28.49
C ILE A 82 -12.34 -17.37 30.03
N SER A 83 -12.30 -18.50 30.74
CA SER A 83 -12.21 -18.53 32.21
C SER A 83 -10.83 -19.03 32.67
N ASP A 84 -10.48 -18.74 33.93
CA ASP A 84 -9.26 -19.26 34.55
C ASP A 84 -9.17 -20.81 34.48
N ALA A 85 -10.33 -21.50 34.59
CA ALA A 85 -10.39 -22.95 34.50
C ALA A 85 -9.98 -23.48 33.09
N MET A 86 -10.35 -22.76 32.03
CA MET A 86 -10.04 -23.16 30.64
C MET A 86 -8.54 -23.05 30.32
N VAL A 87 -7.85 -22.14 30.98
CA VAL A 87 -6.41 -21.88 30.74
C VAL A 87 -5.48 -22.51 31.78
N ALA A 88 -6.04 -23.18 32.80
CA ALA A 88 -5.27 -23.71 33.93
C ALA A 88 -4.17 -24.69 33.51
N ASP A 89 -4.49 -25.57 32.57
CA ASP A 89 -3.57 -26.61 32.04
C ASP A 89 -2.96 -26.23 30.68
N ALA A 90 -3.19 -24.99 30.21
CA ALA A 90 -2.63 -24.51 28.95
C ALA A 90 -1.12 -24.25 29.08
N PRO A 91 -0.37 -24.33 27.97
CA PRO A 91 1.06 -24.00 27.96
C PRO A 91 1.28 -22.53 28.37
N ARG A 92 2.40 -22.26 29.02
CA ARG A 92 2.86 -20.90 29.23
C ARG A 92 3.32 -20.29 27.92
N VAL A 93 3.38 -18.98 27.85
CA VAL A 93 3.76 -18.24 26.62
C VAL A 93 5.09 -18.70 26.04
N GLY A 94 6.11 -18.97 26.87
CA GLY A 94 7.42 -19.46 26.42
C GLY A 94 7.40 -20.85 25.78
N GLU A 95 6.44 -21.69 26.18
CA GLU A 95 6.24 -23.05 25.65
C GLU A 95 5.44 -23.01 24.33
N MET A 96 4.54 -22.07 24.18
CA MET A 96 3.72 -21.88 22.99
C MET A 96 4.48 -21.24 21.82
N LEU A 97 5.35 -20.26 22.10
CA LEU A 97 6.02 -19.45 21.08
C LEU A 97 6.77 -20.25 20.00
N PRO A 98 7.53 -21.34 20.28
CA PRO A 98 8.23 -22.07 19.24
C PRO A 98 7.31 -22.60 18.13
N SER A 99 6.21 -23.25 18.48
CA SER A 99 5.24 -23.80 17.52
C SER A 99 4.50 -22.69 16.77
N PHE A 100 4.19 -21.58 17.44
CA PHE A 100 3.61 -20.41 16.80
C PHE A 100 4.55 -19.79 15.76
N LEU A 101 5.82 -19.60 16.09
CA LEU A 101 6.83 -19.07 15.18
C LEU A 101 7.06 -19.98 13.97
N GLU A 102 7.07 -21.29 14.16
CA GLU A 102 7.14 -22.27 13.09
C GLU A 102 5.92 -22.15 12.15
N PHE A 103 4.72 -22.02 12.73
CA PHE A 103 3.50 -21.83 11.96
C PHE A 103 3.52 -20.52 11.17
N VAL A 104 3.98 -19.41 11.75
CA VAL A 104 4.05 -18.10 11.09
C VAL A 104 5.13 -18.08 10.01
N GLY A 105 6.33 -18.55 10.30
CA GLY A 105 7.47 -18.53 9.38
C GLY A 105 7.74 -17.15 8.80
N GLY A 106 8.06 -17.10 7.51
CA GLY A 106 8.29 -15.84 6.76
C GLY A 106 7.06 -15.23 6.10
N ALA A 107 5.83 -15.64 6.48
CA ALA A 107 4.60 -15.15 5.89
C ALA A 107 4.32 -13.68 6.22
N VAL A 108 3.48 -13.03 5.43
CA VAL A 108 2.95 -11.70 5.74
C VAL A 108 1.90 -11.82 6.85
N LEU A 109 2.11 -11.12 7.95
CA LEU A 109 1.16 -11.08 9.06
C LEU A 109 -0.03 -10.20 8.74
N VAL A 110 -1.21 -10.69 9.07
CA VAL A 110 -2.48 -9.98 8.89
C VAL A 110 -3.25 -9.97 10.18
N GLY A 111 -3.90 -8.86 10.52
CA GLY A 111 -4.82 -8.76 11.65
C GLY A 111 -5.79 -7.60 11.49
N HIS A 112 -6.80 -7.55 12.32
CA HIS A 112 -7.73 -6.43 12.35
C HIS A 112 -7.42 -5.51 13.52
N ASN A 113 -6.71 -4.39 13.27
CA ASN A 113 -5.96 -3.60 14.25
C ASN A 113 -4.70 -4.33 14.75
N LEU A 114 -3.99 -4.91 13.82
CA LEU A 114 -2.82 -5.79 14.01
C LEU A 114 -1.78 -5.25 15.01
N ARG A 115 -1.72 -3.94 15.20
CA ARG A 115 -0.82 -3.33 16.19
C ARG A 115 -1.06 -3.86 17.61
N PHE A 116 -2.32 -4.15 17.96
CA PHE A 116 -2.68 -4.70 19.27
C PHE A 116 -2.08 -6.10 19.44
N ASP A 117 -2.42 -7.03 18.55
CA ASP A 117 -1.97 -8.43 18.60
C ASP A 117 -0.44 -8.54 18.58
N ARG A 118 0.17 -7.82 17.65
CA ARG A 118 1.62 -7.77 17.52
C ARG A 118 2.32 -7.26 18.77
N SER A 119 1.75 -6.25 19.45
CA SER A 119 2.35 -5.71 20.66
C SER A 119 2.44 -6.73 21.80
N PHE A 120 1.45 -7.61 21.93
CA PHE A 120 1.46 -8.71 22.89
C PHE A 120 2.43 -9.81 22.50
N LEU A 121 2.45 -10.20 21.22
CA LEU A 121 3.39 -11.21 20.71
C LEU A 121 4.85 -10.73 20.79
N ASP A 122 5.14 -9.50 20.39
CA ASP A 122 6.48 -8.91 20.48
C ASP A 122 6.95 -8.82 21.94
N ARG A 123 6.03 -8.48 22.88
CA ARG A 123 6.33 -8.47 24.30
C ARG A 123 6.62 -9.88 24.83
N ALA A 124 5.84 -10.87 24.42
CA ALA A 124 6.05 -12.27 24.76
C ALA A 124 7.39 -12.78 24.26
N LEU A 125 7.76 -12.46 23.01
CA LEU A 125 9.05 -12.80 22.42
C LEU A 125 10.22 -12.18 23.20
N THR A 126 10.16 -10.87 23.42
CA THR A 126 11.24 -10.17 24.15
C THR A 126 11.39 -10.64 25.60
N SER A 127 10.28 -10.96 26.28
CA SER A 127 10.34 -11.51 27.65
C SER A 127 10.96 -12.89 27.73
N THR A 128 11.00 -13.63 26.61
CA THR A 128 11.64 -14.94 26.50
C THR A 128 13.02 -14.88 25.80
N GLY A 129 13.59 -13.68 25.63
CA GLY A 129 14.91 -13.47 25.04
C GLY A 129 14.96 -13.64 23.53
N ARG A 130 13.82 -13.51 22.83
CA ARG A 130 13.74 -13.60 21.37
C ARG A 130 13.54 -12.22 20.77
N ASP A 131 13.94 -12.05 19.50
CA ASP A 131 13.69 -10.84 18.73
C ASP A 131 12.19 -10.69 18.41
N PRO A 132 11.67 -9.45 18.29
CA PRO A 132 10.32 -9.18 17.80
C PRO A 132 10.11 -9.71 16.38
N LEU A 133 8.83 -9.91 16.01
CA LEU A 133 8.46 -10.36 14.67
C LEU A 133 8.95 -9.38 13.59
N ALA A 134 9.72 -9.88 12.63
CA ALA A 134 10.26 -9.10 11.50
C ALA A 134 9.39 -9.16 10.24
N ASN A 135 8.27 -9.88 10.30
CA ASN A 135 7.38 -10.11 9.17
C ASN A 135 6.77 -8.80 8.63
N ALA A 136 6.56 -8.73 7.32
CA ALA A 136 5.73 -7.70 6.71
C ALA A 136 4.30 -7.80 7.26
N CYS A 137 3.61 -6.66 7.38
CA CYS A 137 2.33 -6.56 8.08
C CYS A 137 1.25 -5.91 7.22
N VAL A 138 0.07 -6.50 7.19
CA VAL A 138 -1.15 -5.95 6.59
C VAL A 138 -2.21 -5.78 7.68
N ASP A 139 -2.68 -4.55 7.89
CA ASP A 139 -3.76 -4.25 8.82
C ASP A 139 -5.08 -4.07 8.06
N THR A 140 -6.00 -5.02 8.23
CA THR A 140 -7.31 -4.99 7.56
C THR A 140 -8.17 -3.81 8.00
N LEU A 141 -8.00 -3.30 9.23
CA LEU A 141 -8.67 -2.07 9.69
C LEU A 141 -8.19 -0.84 8.89
N ALA A 142 -6.87 -0.74 8.66
CA ALA A 142 -6.30 0.34 7.86
C ALA A 142 -6.77 0.27 6.40
N LEU A 143 -6.83 -0.93 5.81
CA LEU A 143 -7.38 -1.15 4.47
C LEU A 143 -8.87 -0.83 4.39
N ALA A 144 -9.69 -1.33 5.35
CA ALA A 144 -11.12 -1.10 5.38
C ALA A 144 -11.47 0.39 5.44
N ARG A 145 -10.76 1.16 6.27
CA ARG A 145 -10.90 2.62 6.37
C ARG A 145 -10.67 3.35 5.05
N ARG A 146 -9.96 2.75 4.10
CA ARG A 146 -9.64 3.34 2.80
C ARG A 146 -10.53 2.82 1.67
N LEU A 147 -10.94 1.56 1.74
CA LEU A 147 -11.61 0.88 0.63
C LEU A 147 -13.13 0.79 0.79
N VAL A 148 -13.64 0.80 2.03
CA VAL A 148 -15.07 0.54 2.29
C VAL A 148 -15.70 1.46 3.35
N ARG A 149 -14.98 2.47 3.85
CA ARG A 149 -15.46 3.34 4.93
C ARG A 149 -16.79 4.04 4.62
N ASP A 150 -17.01 4.40 3.38
CA ASP A 150 -18.23 5.04 2.88
C ASP A 150 -19.44 4.08 2.75
N GLN A 151 -19.19 2.76 2.85
CA GLN A 151 -20.21 1.70 2.70
C GLN A 151 -20.64 1.11 4.05
N VAL A 152 -20.00 1.50 5.16
CA VAL A 152 -20.23 0.91 6.49
C VAL A 152 -20.32 1.98 7.57
N PRO A 153 -21.12 1.77 8.65
CA PRO A 153 -21.23 2.73 9.74
C PRO A 153 -19.92 2.89 10.53
N ASP A 154 -19.19 1.79 10.73
CA ASP A 154 -17.86 1.78 11.32
C ASP A 154 -17.01 0.63 10.72
N CYS A 155 -15.71 0.60 11.07
CA CYS A 155 -14.78 -0.42 10.57
C CYS A 155 -14.43 -1.46 11.65
N LYS A 156 -15.32 -1.76 12.61
CA LYS A 156 -15.14 -2.89 13.52
C LYS A 156 -15.34 -4.20 12.76
N LEU A 157 -14.62 -5.25 13.15
CA LEU A 157 -14.67 -6.55 12.47
C LEU A 157 -16.09 -7.10 12.36
N GLY A 158 -16.86 -7.06 13.48
CA GLY A 158 -18.25 -7.52 13.49
C GLY A 158 -19.15 -6.73 12.54
N THR A 159 -19.00 -5.39 12.47
CA THR A 159 -19.75 -4.53 11.55
C THR A 159 -19.39 -4.83 10.10
N LEU A 160 -18.09 -4.93 9.80
CA LEU A 160 -17.61 -5.26 8.46
C LEU A 160 -18.08 -6.63 8.00
N SER A 161 -17.98 -7.66 8.88
CA SER A 161 -18.46 -9.02 8.58
C SER A 161 -19.97 -9.04 8.28
N ALA A 162 -20.75 -8.23 9.01
CA ALA A 162 -22.19 -8.13 8.76
C ALA A 162 -22.51 -7.40 7.47
N CYS A 163 -21.96 -6.19 7.28
CA CYS A 163 -22.27 -5.32 6.13
C CYS A 163 -21.78 -5.93 4.81
N LEU A 164 -20.61 -6.56 4.80
CA LEU A 164 -20.02 -7.20 3.63
C LEU A 164 -20.52 -8.65 3.43
N ARG A 165 -21.38 -9.14 4.33
CA ARG A 165 -21.97 -10.50 4.30
C ARG A 165 -20.91 -11.60 4.24
N LEU A 166 -19.83 -11.44 5.05
CA LEU A 166 -18.76 -12.42 5.09
C LEU A 166 -19.22 -13.75 5.68
N PRO A 167 -18.63 -14.88 5.27
CA PRO A 167 -18.98 -16.22 5.74
C PRO A 167 -18.85 -16.37 7.26
N HIS A 168 -17.74 -15.91 7.83
CA HIS A 168 -17.49 -16.00 9.27
C HIS A 168 -17.88 -14.69 10.00
N ARG A 169 -18.24 -14.84 11.28
CA ARG A 169 -18.60 -13.73 12.17
C ARG A 169 -17.63 -13.61 13.32
N SER A 170 -17.31 -12.38 13.68
CA SER A 170 -16.56 -12.08 14.90
C SER A 170 -17.36 -12.41 16.16
N SER A 171 -16.71 -13.00 17.16
CA SER A 171 -17.36 -13.43 18.40
C SER A 171 -16.49 -13.22 19.64
N HIS A 172 -15.40 -12.47 19.56
CA HIS A 172 -14.40 -12.33 20.62
C HIS A 172 -13.83 -13.68 21.07
N ARG A 173 -13.53 -14.54 20.10
CA ARG A 173 -12.78 -15.77 20.24
C ARG A 173 -11.76 -15.76 19.12
N ALA A 174 -10.50 -15.96 19.46
CA ALA A 174 -9.39 -15.73 18.55
C ALA A 174 -9.55 -16.47 17.20
N MET A 175 -9.96 -17.74 17.18
CA MET A 175 -10.14 -18.47 15.91
C MET A 175 -11.29 -17.94 15.07
N ALA A 176 -12.42 -17.57 15.68
CA ALA A 176 -13.55 -17.00 14.95
C ALA A 176 -13.18 -15.64 14.33
N ASP A 177 -12.42 -14.82 15.07
CA ASP A 177 -11.98 -13.51 14.61
C ASP A 177 -10.88 -13.63 13.55
N VAL A 178 -10.01 -14.63 13.64
CA VAL A 178 -9.05 -15.00 12.58
C VAL A 178 -9.75 -15.35 11.27
N LEU A 179 -10.76 -16.23 11.32
CA LEU A 179 -11.50 -16.63 10.10
C LEU A 179 -12.28 -15.46 9.51
N ALA A 180 -12.95 -14.67 10.34
CA ALA A 180 -13.66 -13.47 9.89
C ALA A 180 -12.70 -12.42 9.30
N THR A 181 -11.50 -12.27 9.87
CA THR A 181 -10.45 -11.39 9.35
C THR A 181 -9.86 -11.92 8.04
N GLY A 182 -9.76 -13.24 7.87
CA GLY A 182 -9.36 -13.88 6.62
C GLY A 182 -10.35 -13.60 5.47
N ASP A 183 -11.65 -13.77 5.73
CA ASP A 183 -12.70 -13.41 4.77
C ASP A 183 -12.64 -11.91 4.41
N LEU A 184 -12.48 -11.05 5.44
CA LEU A 184 -12.34 -9.62 5.24
C LEU A 184 -11.11 -9.29 4.38
N LEU A 185 -9.97 -9.92 4.64
CA LEU A 185 -8.77 -9.75 3.83
C LEU A 185 -9.07 -10.02 2.35
N HIS A 186 -9.67 -11.16 2.02
CA HIS A 186 -10.00 -11.52 0.64
C HIS A 186 -10.94 -10.50 -0.02
N ALA A 187 -12.00 -10.07 0.69
CA ALA A 187 -12.91 -9.04 0.20
C ALA A 187 -12.21 -7.69 -0.04
N LEU A 188 -11.23 -7.33 0.78
CA LEU A 188 -10.45 -6.10 0.61
C LEU A 188 -9.41 -6.22 -0.50
N LEU A 189 -8.80 -7.40 -0.70
CA LEU A 189 -7.88 -7.67 -1.81
C LEU A 189 -8.60 -7.58 -3.17
N GLU A 190 -9.82 -8.12 -3.27
CA GLU A 190 -10.65 -7.99 -4.47
C GLU A 190 -10.92 -6.51 -4.81
N ARG A 191 -11.29 -5.71 -3.81
CA ARG A 191 -11.47 -4.26 -4.00
C ARG A 191 -10.19 -3.54 -4.37
N ALA A 192 -9.06 -3.90 -3.76
CA ALA A 192 -7.75 -3.36 -4.09
C ALA A 192 -7.38 -3.65 -5.56
N GLY A 193 -7.75 -4.83 -6.06
CA GLY A 193 -7.59 -5.21 -7.46
C GLY A 193 -8.27 -4.24 -8.44
N SER A 194 -9.42 -3.65 -8.07
CA SER A 194 -10.09 -2.63 -8.89
C SER A 194 -9.28 -1.32 -9.04
N PHE A 195 -8.32 -1.07 -8.14
CA PHE A 195 -7.33 0.00 -8.22
C PHE A 195 -6.03 -0.46 -8.88
N GLY A 196 -5.99 -1.69 -9.46
CA GLY A 196 -4.82 -2.29 -10.08
C GLY A 196 -3.71 -2.67 -9.09
N ILE A 197 -4.06 -2.94 -7.83
CA ILE A 197 -3.14 -3.43 -6.80
C ILE A 197 -3.06 -4.94 -6.94
N LEU A 198 -1.97 -5.44 -7.49
CA LEU A 198 -1.78 -6.85 -7.78
C LEU A 198 -0.57 -7.46 -7.06
N GLY A 199 0.31 -6.62 -6.50
CA GLY A 199 1.53 -6.99 -5.83
C GLY A 199 1.56 -6.65 -4.34
N LEU A 200 2.45 -7.31 -3.60
CA LEU A 200 2.59 -7.14 -2.15
C LEU A 200 3.05 -5.73 -1.76
N GLU A 201 4.07 -5.19 -2.43
CA GLU A 201 4.57 -3.84 -2.11
C GLU A 201 3.50 -2.76 -2.34
N GLU A 202 2.71 -2.93 -3.41
CA GLU A 202 1.58 -2.04 -3.68
C GLU A 202 0.53 -2.13 -2.58
N LEU A 203 0.20 -3.36 -2.11
CA LEU A 203 -0.75 -3.57 -1.02
C LEU A 203 -0.26 -2.93 0.28
N LEU A 204 1.01 -3.09 0.65
CA LEU A 204 1.61 -2.50 1.84
C LEU A 204 1.58 -0.96 1.81
N ASN A 205 1.69 -0.37 0.63
CA ASN A 205 1.63 1.07 0.43
C ASN A 205 0.19 1.62 0.24
N LEU A 206 -0.79 0.76 0.00
CA LEU A 206 -2.17 1.16 -0.33
C LEU A 206 -2.82 2.11 0.68
N PRO A 207 -2.71 1.94 2.02
CA PRO A 207 -3.28 2.87 2.98
C PRO A 207 -2.73 4.29 2.85
N ARG A 208 -1.47 4.45 2.43
CA ARG A 208 -0.84 5.75 2.17
C ARG A 208 -1.33 6.33 0.84
N LEU A 209 -1.34 5.51 -0.22
CA LEU A 209 -1.83 5.90 -1.55
C LEU A 209 -3.25 6.46 -1.49
N LEU A 210 -4.17 5.71 -0.90
CA LEU A 210 -5.57 6.11 -0.75
C LEU A 210 -5.79 7.21 0.30
N GLY A 211 -4.79 7.48 1.14
CA GLY A 211 -4.78 8.61 2.06
C GLY A 211 -4.46 9.96 1.41
N HIS A 212 -3.94 9.96 0.19
CA HIS A 212 -3.55 11.18 -0.50
C HIS A 212 -4.76 12.03 -0.91
N PRO A 213 -4.76 13.39 -0.78
CA PRO A 213 -5.88 14.25 -1.18
C PRO A 213 -6.31 14.10 -2.64
N GLN A 214 -5.42 13.60 -3.50
CA GLN A 214 -5.70 13.35 -4.92
C GLN A 214 -5.81 11.84 -5.24
N ALA A 215 -6.16 10.99 -4.26
CA ALA A 215 -6.24 9.53 -4.41
C ALA A 215 -7.18 9.09 -5.54
N ALA A 216 -8.26 9.84 -5.81
CA ALA A 216 -9.16 9.56 -6.93
C ALA A 216 -8.45 9.51 -8.30
N LYS A 217 -7.29 10.19 -8.43
CA LYS A 217 -6.49 10.18 -9.67
C LYS A 217 -5.59 8.94 -9.82
N LEU A 218 -5.50 8.08 -8.80
CA LEU A 218 -4.81 6.77 -8.91
C LEU A 218 -5.39 5.90 -10.03
N ARG A 219 -6.68 6.04 -10.34
CA ARG A 219 -7.30 5.38 -11.51
C ARG A 219 -6.56 5.62 -12.82
N LEU A 220 -5.87 6.76 -12.97
CA LEU A 220 -5.08 7.08 -14.15
C LEU A 220 -3.84 6.22 -14.30
N THR A 221 -3.43 5.53 -13.23
CA THR A 221 -2.22 4.68 -13.21
C THR A 221 -2.50 3.22 -13.53
N VAL A 222 -3.77 2.78 -13.47
CA VAL A 222 -4.15 1.35 -13.57
C VAL A 222 -3.69 0.70 -14.87
N ARG A 223 -3.68 1.45 -15.98
CA ARG A 223 -3.28 0.95 -17.31
C ARG A 223 -1.81 1.18 -17.63
N LEU A 224 -1.02 1.71 -16.72
CA LEU A 224 0.41 1.88 -16.93
C LEU A 224 1.10 0.53 -16.83
N PRO A 225 1.99 0.20 -17.77
CA PRO A 225 2.70 -1.08 -17.72
C PRO A 225 3.87 -1.04 -16.72
N HIS A 226 4.19 -2.21 -16.14
CA HIS A 226 5.42 -2.45 -15.38
C HIS A 226 6.62 -2.64 -16.33
N ARG A 227 6.97 -1.60 -17.07
CA ARG A 227 8.03 -1.63 -18.10
C ARG A 227 8.78 -0.30 -18.14
N THR A 228 10.01 -0.36 -18.65
CA THR A 228 10.84 0.82 -18.90
C THR A 228 10.20 1.73 -19.94
N GLY A 229 10.22 3.05 -19.68
CA GLY A 229 9.68 4.02 -20.63
C GLY A 229 9.67 5.45 -20.13
N VAL A 230 8.96 6.29 -20.88
CA VAL A 230 8.73 7.70 -20.59
C VAL A 230 7.24 7.93 -20.33
N TYR A 231 6.93 8.74 -19.34
CA TYR A 231 5.57 9.18 -19.04
C TYR A 231 5.49 10.71 -19.06
N TRP A 232 4.30 11.23 -19.31
CA TRP A 232 4.03 12.66 -19.17
C TRP A 232 2.61 12.90 -18.65
N PHE A 233 2.46 13.98 -17.92
CA PHE A 233 1.19 14.41 -17.34
C PHE A 233 0.64 15.60 -18.11
N THR A 234 -0.67 15.61 -18.32
CA THR A 234 -1.37 16.74 -18.92
C THR A 234 -2.46 17.27 -17.99
N ASP A 235 -2.79 18.56 -18.16
CA ASP A 235 -3.96 19.17 -17.58
C ASP A 235 -5.22 18.93 -18.44
N ALA A 236 -6.38 19.41 -17.98
CA ALA A 236 -7.66 19.27 -18.68
C ALA A 236 -7.70 20.00 -20.05
N ALA A 237 -6.79 20.93 -20.29
CA ALA A 237 -6.66 21.60 -21.60
C ALA A 237 -5.65 20.88 -22.52
N GLY A 238 -5.05 19.77 -22.07
CA GLY A 238 -4.06 19.00 -22.82
C GLY A 238 -2.62 19.56 -22.76
N HIS A 239 -2.36 20.58 -21.94
CA HIS A 239 -1.00 21.11 -21.80
C HIS A 239 -0.12 20.15 -21.00
N VAL A 240 1.10 19.90 -21.47
CA VAL A 240 2.04 19.03 -20.79
C VAL A 240 2.58 19.72 -19.54
N LEU A 241 2.36 19.10 -18.38
CA LEU A 241 2.78 19.58 -17.06
C LEU A 241 4.19 19.13 -16.72
N THR A 242 4.50 17.86 -16.95
CA THR A 242 5.79 17.25 -16.66
C THR A 242 6.05 16.06 -17.57
N VAL A 243 7.33 15.75 -17.80
CA VAL A 243 7.81 14.55 -18.46
C VAL A 243 8.81 13.87 -17.53
N GLY A 244 8.80 12.55 -17.48
CA GLY A 244 9.76 11.77 -16.71
C GLY A 244 9.95 10.37 -17.30
N ARG A 245 11.01 9.70 -16.89
CA ARG A 245 11.31 8.33 -17.25
C ARG A 245 11.33 7.40 -16.05
N ALA A 246 11.15 6.12 -16.27
CA ALA A 246 11.23 5.10 -15.23
C ALA A 246 11.61 3.74 -15.82
N ALA A 247 12.21 2.87 -15.00
CA ALA A 247 12.36 1.45 -15.28
C ALA A 247 11.01 0.73 -15.17
N ASP A 248 10.17 1.18 -14.23
CA ASP A 248 8.78 0.77 -14.05
C ASP A 248 7.87 2.01 -14.06
N LEU A 249 7.10 2.15 -15.14
CA LEU A 249 6.22 3.30 -15.36
C LEU A 249 5.12 3.40 -14.31
N GLN A 250 4.48 2.28 -13.95
CA GLN A 250 3.36 2.27 -13.00
C GLN A 250 3.86 2.60 -11.59
N ALA A 251 4.88 1.89 -11.11
CA ALA A 251 5.46 2.13 -9.79
C ALA A 251 5.95 3.58 -9.64
N ARG A 252 6.61 4.13 -10.66
CA ARG A 252 7.10 5.51 -10.64
C ARG A 252 5.98 6.54 -10.56
N VAL A 253 4.93 6.37 -11.35
CA VAL A 253 3.81 7.33 -11.34
C VAL A 253 3.02 7.22 -10.03
N ARG A 254 2.82 6.03 -9.49
CA ARG A 254 2.20 5.84 -8.16
C ARG A 254 3.00 6.47 -7.02
N ALA A 255 4.33 6.49 -7.13
CA ALA A 255 5.19 7.12 -6.13
C ALA A 255 4.90 8.62 -5.90
N TYR A 256 4.28 9.31 -6.86
CA TYR A 256 3.82 10.70 -6.65
C TYR A 256 2.72 10.81 -5.57
N PHE A 257 1.99 9.72 -5.30
CA PHE A 257 0.89 9.68 -4.33
C PHE A 257 1.31 9.09 -2.96
N THR A 258 2.53 8.55 -2.83
CA THR A 258 3.01 7.94 -1.57
C THR A 258 3.92 8.84 -0.77
N GLY A 259 4.57 9.82 -1.42
CA GLY A 259 5.62 10.63 -0.81
C GLY A 259 5.15 12.03 -0.42
N ASP A 260 5.87 12.61 0.54
CA ASP A 260 5.80 14.05 0.84
C ASP A 260 6.54 14.83 -0.26
N GLY A 261 6.08 14.69 -1.51
CA GLY A 261 6.69 15.33 -2.69
C GLY A 261 6.70 16.88 -2.63
N GLY A 262 6.41 17.40 -1.46
CA GLY A 262 6.41 18.83 -1.15
C GLY A 262 5.36 19.60 -1.97
N ARG A 263 5.40 20.93 -1.84
CA ARG A 263 4.44 21.83 -2.50
C ARG A 263 4.42 21.70 -4.02
N LYS A 264 5.55 21.32 -4.66
CA LYS A 264 5.66 21.19 -6.12
C LYS A 264 4.82 20.00 -6.63
N VAL A 265 4.97 18.82 -6.01
CA VAL A 265 4.20 17.62 -6.38
C VAL A 265 2.71 17.82 -6.08
N GLY A 266 2.35 18.40 -4.93
CA GLY A 266 0.97 18.70 -4.62
C GLY A 266 0.29 19.63 -5.65
N ARG A 267 1.02 20.65 -6.20
CA ARG A 267 0.51 21.50 -7.28
C ARG A 267 0.36 20.72 -8.61
N LEU A 268 1.36 19.90 -8.95
CA LEU A 268 1.33 19.03 -10.13
C LEU A 268 0.11 18.12 -10.12
N LEU A 269 -0.10 17.38 -9.02
CA LEU A 269 -1.21 16.44 -8.89
C LEU A 269 -2.59 17.13 -8.89
N ARG A 270 -2.70 18.36 -8.38
CA ARG A 270 -3.97 19.11 -8.50
C ARG A 270 -4.32 19.42 -9.95
N GLN A 271 -3.32 19.77 -10.79
CA GLN A 271 -3.52 20.10 -12.21
C GLN A 271 -3.61 18.86 -13.10
N LEU A 272 -3.09 17.70 -12.66
CA LEU A 272 -3.11 16.45 -13.40
C LEU A 272 -4.52 16.05 -13.80
N ASP A 273 -4.75 15.82 -15.09
CA ASP A 273 -5.99 15.27 -15.66
C ASP A 273 -5.76 13.91 -16.34
N ALA A 274 -4.68 13.78 -17.11
CA ALA A 274 -4.35 12.53 -17.78
C ALA A 274 -2.87 12.16 -17.63
N VAL A 275 -2.60 10.85 -17.64
CA VAL A 275 -1.26 10.26 -17.65
C VAL A 275 -1.07 9.53 -18.97
N HIS A 276 -0.02 9.89 -19.68
CA HIS A 276 0.38 9.27 -20.93
C HIS A 276 1.73 8.57 -20.76
N HIS A 277 2.01 7.57 -21.59
CA HIS A 277 3.29 6.87 -21.54
C HIS A 277 3.72 6.36 -22.91
N ARG A 278 5.02 6.05 -23.02
CA ARG A 278 5.61 5.32 -24.12
C ARG A 278 6.64 4.34 -23.59
N VAL A 279 6.45 3.07 -23.88
CA VAL A 279 7.39 2.01 -23.50
C VAL A 279 8.64 2.15 -24.37
N CYS A 280 9.80 1.99 -23.76
CA CYS A 280 11.10 2.01 -24.40
C CYS A 280 11.78 0.64 -24.25
N PRO A 281 12.68 0.26 -25.19
CA PRO A 281 13.39 -1.02 -25.11
C PRO A 281 14.34 -1.08 -23.89
N ASP A 282 14.94 0.05 -23.53
CA ASP A 282 15.91 0.17 -22.43
C ASP A 282 15.92 1.57 -21.83
N SER A 283 16.73 1.75 -20.79
CA SER A 283 16.85 3.02 -20.06
C SER A 283 17.54 4.12 -20.87
N LEU A 284 18.40 3.77 -21.84
CA LEU A 284 19.09 4.74 -22.67
C LEU A 284 18.12 5.36 -23.69
N ALA A 285 17.31 4.54 -24.34
CA ALA A 285 16.25 4.99 -25.24
C ALA A 285 15.22 5.85 -24.50
N ALA A 286 14.87 5.47 -23.24
CA ALA A 286 14.00 6.28 -22.40
C ALA A 286 14.61 7.65 -22.06
N ALA A 287 15.92 7.69 -21.75
CA ALA A 287 16.62 8.94 -21.45
C ALA A 287 16.67 9.89 -22.67
N ASP A 288 16.93 9.36 -23.85
CA ASP A 288 16.95 10.16 -25.08
C ASP A 288 15.56 10.70 -25.43
N LEU A 289 14.54 9.87 -25.32
CA LEU A 289 13.15 10.29 -25.54
C LEU A 289 12.71 11.36 -24.54
N GLU A 290 12.96 11.17 -23.24
CA GLU A 290 12.65 12.15 -22.19
C GLU A 290 13.26 13.51 -22.51
N ARG A 291 14.57 13.55 -22.83
CA ARG A 291 15.28 14.78 -23.17
C ARG A 291 14.64 15.50 -24.37
N ARG A 292 14.33 14.76 -25.46
CA ARG A 292 13.65 15.33 -26.66
C ARG A 292 12.29 15.90 -26.33
N LEU A 293 11.49 15.20 -25.53
CA LEU A 293 10.16 15.67 -25.14
C LEU A 293 10.23 16.89 -24.21
N ILE A 294 11.18 16.95 -23.29
CA ILE A 294 11.39 18.13 -22.42
C ILE A 294 11.80 19.34 -23.27
N GLN A 295 12.69 19.17 -24.24
CA GLN A 295 13.11 20.25 -25.15
C GLN A 295 11.95 20.75 -26.02
N ALA A 296 11.14 19.84 -26.57
CA ALA A 296 10.05 20.18 -27.46
C ALA A 296 8.88 20.86 -26.73
N TRP A 297 8.55 20.42 -25.50
CA TRP A 297 7.36 20.88 -24.80
C TRP A 297 7.64 21.88 -23.68
N SER A 298 8.89 21.98 -23.21
CA SER A 298 9.33 22.87 -22.13
C SER A 298 8.38 22.84 -20.91
N PRO A 299 8.07 21.65 -20.33
CA PRO A 299 7.02 21.52 -19.34
C PRO A 299 7.35 22.28 -18.05
N PRO A 300 6.36 22.97 -17.43
CA PRO A 300 6.60 23.88 -16.32
C PRO A 300 7.15 23.19 -15.05
N PHE A 301 6.84 21.90 -14.84
CA PHE A 301 7.32 21.16 -13.69
C PHE A 301 8.66 20.45 -13.90
N ASN A 302 9.24 20.45 -15.12
CA ASN A 302 10.61 20.00 -15.36
C ASN A 302 11.66 21.12 -15.20
N GLN A 303 11.26 22.40 -15.22
CA GLN A 303 12.20 23.51 -15.10
C GLN A 303 12.73 23.60 -13.66
N VAL A 304 14.05 23.63 -13.53
CA VAL A 304 14.76 23.86 -12.26
C VAL A 304 14.79 25.35 -12.01
N GLY A 305 14.05 25.84 -11.01
CA GLY A 305 14.17 27.19 -10.50
C GLY A 305 13.45 28.29 -11.31
N ASN A 306 12.11 28.35 -11.24
CA ASN A 306 11.37 29.62 -11.19
C ASN A 306 9.92 29.38 -10.72
N VAL A 307 9.69 29.54 -9.44
CA VAL A 307 8.37 29.28 -8.81
C VAL A 307 7.41 30.47 -9.00
N ASN A 308 7.84 31.58 -9.60
CA ASN A 308 7.10 32.85 -9.61
C ASN A 308 6.60 33.34 -10.99
N GLN A 309 6.62 32.51 -12.04
CA GLN A 309 6.03 32.87 -13.33
C GLN A 309 4.97 31.87 -13.82
N VAL A 310 3.89 31.71 -13.07
CA VAL A 310 2.63 31.15 -13.58
C VAL A 310 1.63 32.28 -13.70
N GLY A 311 1.78 33.07 -14.76
CA GLY A 311 0.91 34.22 -14.99
C GLY A 311 0.97 34.83 -16.40
N LYS A 312 1.66 34.21 -17.36
CA LYS A 312 1.58 34.65 -18.76
C LYS A 312 1.62 33.46 -19.70
N VAL A 313 0.46 32.90 -19.95
CA VAL A 313 0.24 32.01 -21.10
C VAL A 313 0.17 32.91 -22.33
N GLN A 314 1.23 32.94 -23.12
CA GLN A 314 1.16 33.49 -24.50
C GLN A 314 0.21 32.60 -25.30
N ARG A 315 -0.94 33.14 -25.64
CA ARG A 315 -1.83 32.59 -26.66
C ARG A 315 -1.06 32.67 -27.98
N LEU A 316 -0.61 31.54 -28.51
CA LEU A 316 -0.22 31.41 -29.91
C LEU A 316 -1.45 31.64 -30.74
N ARG A 317 -1.56 32.86 -31.28
CA ARG A 317 -2.55 33.20 -32.35
C ARG A 317 -2.16 32.40 -33.57
N SER A 318 -2.98 31.46 -33.96
CA SER A 318 -2.99 30.92 -35.32
C SER A 318 -3.24 32.03 -36.31
N ARG A 319 -2.25 32.37 -37.12
CA ARG A 319 -2.43 33.22 -38.30
C ARG A 319 -3.27 32.45 -39.33
N PRO A 320 -4.36 32.99 -39.87
CA PRO A 320 -4.97 32.42 -41.06
C PRO A 320 -4.07 32.68 -42.28
N SER A 321 -3.83 31.62 -43.04
CA SER A 321 -3.16 31.64 -44.34
C SER A 321 -3.93 32.56 -45.31
N SER A 322 -3.29 33.65 -45.71
CA SER A 322 -3.76 34.48 -46.82
C SER A 322 -3.43 33.78 -48.11
N ALA A 323 -4.45 33.42 -48.88
CA ALA A 323 -4.35 32.97 -50.26
C ALA A 323 -3.87 34.13 -51.19
N PRO A 324 -3.11 33.86 -52.26
CA PRO A 324 -2.66 34.88 -53.21
C PRO A 324 -3.80 35.29 -54.11
N SER A 325 -4.02 36.59 -54.23
CA SER A 325 -4.94 37.22 -55.19
C SER A 325 -4.40 37.14 -56.60
N SER A 326 -5.22 36.67 -57.51
CA SER A 326 -5.01 36.66 -58.96
C SER A 326 -5.04 38.09 -59.57
N PRO A 327 -4.30 38.37 -60.62
CA PRO A 327 -4.31 39.71 -61.25
C PRO A 327 -5.52 39.89 -62.16
N SER A 328 -6.25 40.99 -61.98
CA SER A 328 -7.28 41.43 -62.92
C SER A 328 -6.64 42.11 -64.15
N SER A 329 -6.98 41.56 -65.30
CA SER A 329 -6.74 42.15 -66.60
C SER A 329 -7.54 43.43 -66.81
N GLY A 330 -6.84 44.47 -67.21
CA GLY A 330 -7.45 45.69 -67.68
C GLY A 330 -8.14 45.57 -69.05
N ARG A 331 -9.23 46.30 -69.25
CA ARG A 331 -9.65 46.76 -70.58
C ARG A 331 -9.94 48.21 -70.50
N SER A 332 -9.21 48.97 -71.32
CA SER A 332 -9.53 50.31 -71.82
C SER A 332 -10.69 50.25 -72.82
N ALA A 333 -11.55 51.20 -72.85
CA ALA A 333 -11.97 51.86 -74.11
C ALA A 333 -12.96 53.03 -73.84
N SER A 334 -12.62 54.13 -74.41
CA SER A 334 -13.41 55.27 -74.96
C SER A 334 -14.16 56.12 -74.00
#